data_0cacaa5856723dba492d390730a80925
#
_entry.id   0cacaa5856723dba492d390730a80925
#
_cell.length_a   1.000
_cell.length_b   1.000
_cell.length_c   1.000
_cell.angle_alpha   90.00
_cell.angle_beta   90.00
_cell.angle_gamma   90.00
#
_symmetry.space_group_name_H-M   'P 1'
#
loop_
_entity.id
_entity.type
_entity.pdbx_description
1 polymer ?
#
loop_
_entity_poly.entity_id
_entity_poly.type
_entity_poly.pdbx_seq_one_letter_code
_entity_poly.pdbx_strand_id
1 'polypeptide(L)'
;MQNGQAYVDETRCIACGTCIRECPQQAKTFRYDINTAQKLIESGAFVSASIAPSFVAVFSGWQGMRLPSALRALGFRFIGQTSHGAYQVSAHSSKVIEKDGSKPYIATACPALVNYIEKYQQELVDNLLPILSPMATHGR
;
A
#
# COMPACT_ATOMS: atom_id res chain seq x y z
N MET A 1 -10.95 1.08 -25.90
CA MET A 1 -12.36 1.24 -25.56
C MET A 1 -13.08 -0.08 -25.82
N GLN A 2 -13.90 -0.54 -24.89
CA GLN A 2 -14.77 -1.71 -25.11
C GLN A 2 -16.23 -1.22 -25.02
N ASN A 3 -17.04 -1.57 -26.02
CA ASN A 3 -18.45 -1.16 -26.09
C ASN A 3 -18.70 0.34 -25.92
N GLY A 4 -17.83 1.19 -26.46
CA GLY A 4 -17.94 2.65 -26.33
C GLY A 4 -17.52 3.23 -24.97
N GLN A 5 -17.11 2.40 -24.02
CA GLN A 5 -16.67 2.84 -22.69
C GLN A 5 -15.15 2.78 -22.52
N ALA A 6 -14.60 3.67 -21.68
CA ALA A 6 -13.21 3.65 -21.28
C ALA A 6 -12.93 2.40 -20.44
N TYR A 7 -11.94 1.62 -20.83
CA TYR A 7 -11.52 0.38 -20.17
C TYR A 7 -10.08 0.51 -19.69
N VAL A 8 -9.78 -0.07 -18.53
CA VAL A 8 -8.41 -0.18 -18.02
C VAL A 8 -7.80 -1.48 -18.50
N ASP A 9 -6.78 -1.39 -19.32
CA ASP A 9 -6.00 -2.54 -19.76
C ASP A 9 -5.01 -2.93 -18.64
N GLU A 10 -5.27 -4.04 -17.96
CA GLU A 10 -4.48 -4.51 -16.83
C GLU A 10 -3.04 -4.86 -17.23
N THR A 11 -2.83 -5.26 -18.49
CA THR A 11 -1.48 -5.58 -18.98
C THR A 11 -0.60 -4.34 -19.09
N ARG A 12 -1.22 -3.18 -19.31
CA ARG A 12 -0.55 -1.88 -19.46
C ARG A 12 -0.68 -0.99 -18.23
N CYS A 13 -1.63 -1.25 -17.38
CA CYS A 13 -1.90 -0.44 -16.21
C CYS A 13 -0.82 -0.63 -15.15
N ILE A 14 -0.25 0.49 -14.68
CA ILE A 14 0.73 0.50 -13.59
C ILE A 14 0.08 0.72 -12.20
N ALA A 15 -1.24 0.78 -12.11
CA ALA A 15 -2.01 1.00 -10.88
C ALA A 15 -1.68 2.33 -10.15
N CYS A 16 -1.36 3.41 -10.89
CA CYS A 16 -1.00 4.71 -10.30
C CYS A 16 -2.20 5.52 -9.77
N GLY A 17 -3.44 5.15 -10.08
CA GLY A 17 -4.65 5.83 -9.62
C GLY A 17 -4.98 7.15 -10.36
N THR A 18 -4.18 7.60 -11.31
CA THR A 18 -4.39 8.87 -12.05
C THR A 18 -5.76 8.91 -12.74
N CYS A 19 -6.18 7.78 -13.35
CA CYS A 19 -7.49 7.70 -14.02
C CYS A 19 -8.68 7.88 -13.06
N ILE A 20 -8.50 7.64 -11.77
CA ILE A 20 -9.53 7.87 -10.73
C ILE A 20 -9.50 9.34 -10.32
N ARG A 21 -8.32 9.87 -10.03
CA ARG A 21 -8.15 11.24 -9.54
C ARG A 21 -8.51 12.30 -10.56
N GLU A 22 -8.12 12.08 -11.82
CA GLU A 22 -8.26 13.08 -12.90
C GLU A 22 -9.51 12.89 -13.77
N CYS A 23 -10.38 11.90 -13.46
CA CYS A 23 -11.57 11.67 -14.27
C CYS A 23 -12.64 12.73 -13.99
N PRO A 24 -12.94 13.63 -14.96
CA PRO A 24 -13.92 14.70 -14.73
C PRO A 24 -15.34 14.18 -14.54
N GLN A 25 -15.64 13.00 -15.06
CA GLN A 25 -16.94 12.33 -14.92
C GLN A 25 -17.03 11.42 -13.71
N GLN A 26 -15.95 11.30 -12.92
CA GLN A 26 -15.85 10.38 -11.78
C GLN A 26 -16.29 8.94 -12.13
N ALA A 27 -16.06 8.51 -13.37
CA ALA A 27 -16.47 7.20 -13.90
C ALA A 27 -15.60 6.05 -13.42
N LYS A 28 -14.53 6.33 -12.68
CA LYS A 28 -13.62 5.36 -12.08
C LYS A 28 -13.60 5.53 -10.57
N THR A 29 -13.57 4.41 -9.86
CA THR A 29 -13.53 4.40 -8.41
C THR A 29 -12.58 3.33 -7.90
N PHE A 30 -12.18 3.44 -6.64
CA PHE A 30 -11.49 2.38 -5.93
C PHE A 30 -12.48 1.28 -5.50
N ARG A 31 -11.98 0.09 -5.32
CA ARG A 31 -12.73 -0.94 -4.62
C ARG A 31 -12.79 -0.59 -3.13
N TYR A 32 -13.99 -0.44 -2.63
CA TYR A 32 -14.23 -0.20 -1.21
C TYR A 32 -14.51 -1.52 -0.50
N ASP A 33 -13.61 -1.93 0.38
CA ASP A 33 -13.71 -3.23 1.09
C ASP A 33 -14.28 -3.08 2.52
N ILE A 34 -14.91 -1.94 2.85
CA ILE A 34 -15.48 -1.69 4.19
C ILE A 34 -16.48 -2.80 4.57
N ASN A 35 -17.39 -3.15 3.67
CA ASN A 35 -18.36 -4.22 3.91
C ASN A 35 -17.71 -5.58 4.10
N THR A 36 -16.59 -5.84 3.43
CA THR A 36 -15.81 -7.08 3.60
C THR A 36 -15.16 -7.12 4.97
N ALA A 37 -14.55 -6.01 5.40
CA ALA A 37 -13.97 -5.89 6.73
C ALA A 37 -15.03 -6.06 7.84
N GLN A 38 -16.19 -5.44 7.67
CA GLN A 38 -17.30 -5.55 8.61
C GLN A 38 -17.78 -7.01 8.75
N LYS A 39 -18.01 -7.69 7.64
CA LYS A 39 -18.41 -9.11 7.65
C LYS A 39 -17.38 -10.01 8.33
N LEU A 40 -16.09 -9.74 8.12
CA LEU A 40 -15.01 -10.48 8.80
C LEU A 40 -15.05 -10.27 10.31
N ILE A 41 -15.27 -9.04 10.78
CA ILE A 41 -15.41 -8.74 12.21
C ILE A 41 -16.65 -9.43 12.80
N GLU A 42 -17.79 -9.31 12.12
CA GLU A 42 -19.07 -9.92 12.55
C GLU A 42 -19.01 -11.45 12.59
N SER A 43 -18.20 -12.07 11.73
CA SER A 43 -17.98 -13.52 11.75
C SER A 43 -17.16 -14.02 12.95
N GLY A 44 -16.64 -13.13 13.78
CA GLY A 44 -15.76 -13.46 14.91
C GLY A 44 -14.32 -13.78 14.51
N ALA A 45 -13.93 -13.54 13.25
CA ALA A 45 -12.56 -13.74 12.79
C ALA A 45 -11.57 -12.85 13.54
N PHE A 46 -10.31 -13.27 13.62
CA PHE A 46 -9.23 -12.44 14.15
C PHE A 46 -8.82 -11.43 13.08
N VAL A 47 -9.30 -10.19 13.20
CA VAL A 47 -9.03 -9.11 12.23
C VAL A 47 -8.02 -8.14 12.82
N SER A 48 -6.95 -7.88 12.06
CA SER A 48 -5.90 -6.92 12.40
C SER A 48 -6.02 -5.66 11.55
N ALA A 49 -5.64 -4.52 12.10
CA ALA A 49 -5.53 -3.25 11.37
C ALA A 49 -4.07 -2.77 11.32
N SER A 50 -3.59 -2.45 10.12
CA SER A 50 -2.33 -1.76 9.90
C SER A 50 -2.61 -0.31 9.52
N ILE A 51 -2.23 0.63 10.39
CA ILE A 51 -2.52 2.06 10.22
C ILE A 51 -1.36 2.73 9.49
N ALA A 52 -1.65 3.33 8.33
CA ALA A 52 -0.65 4.11 7.60
C ALA A 52 -0.28 5.39 8.35
N PRO A 53 0.98 5.88 8.27
CA PRO A 53 1.42 7.11 8.93
C PRO A 53 0.61 8.35 8.54
N SER A 54 0.00 8.35 7.37
CA SER A 54 -0.87 9.42 6.87
C SER A 54 -2.16 9.61 7.69
N PHE A 55 -2.48 8.74 8.64
CA PHE A 55 -3.67 8.88 9.49
C PHE A 55 -3.72 10.21 10.22
N VAL A 56 -2.57 10.80 10.54
CA VAL A 56 -2.49 12.10 11.23
C VAL A 56 -3.00 13.27 10.40
N ALA A 57 -3.06 13.12 9.07
CA ALA A 57 -3.66 14.13 8.18
C ALA A 57 -5.18 14.20 8.28
N VAL A 58 -5.82 13.10 8.72
CA VAL A 58 -7.27 12.99 8.88
C VAL A 58 -7.66 13.11 10.36
N PHE A 59 -6.91 12.44 11.23
CA PHE A 59 -7.15 12.38 12.67
C PHE A 59 -6.06 13.15 13.40
N SER A 60 -6.25 14.47 13.57
CA SER A 60 -5.27 15.33 14.23
C SER A 60 -5.44 15.37 15.75
N GLY A 61 -4.36 15.64 16.46
CA GLY A 61 -4.37 15.87 17.91
C GLY A 61 -4.97 14.68 18.69
N TRP A 62 -5.95 14.97 19.55
CA TRP A 62 -6.58 13.97 20.42
C TRP A 62 -7.33 12.84 19.66
N GLN A 63 -7.82 13.12 18.46
CA GLN A 63 -8.49 12.13 17.62
C GLN A 63 -7.51 11.03 17.20
N GLY A 64 -6.31 11.41 16.79
CA GLY A 64 -5.25 10.46 16.42
C GLY A 64 -4.88 9.54 17.59
N MET A 65 -4.79 10.10 18.80
CA MET A 65 -4.48 9.31 20.01
C MET A 65 -5.58 8.29 20.35
N ARG A 66 -6.84 8.59 20.02
CA ARG A 66 -7.99 7.71 20.27
C ARG A 66 -8.26 6.71 19.17
N LEU A 67 -7.65 6.86 18.00
CA LEU A 67 -7.89 5.98 16.85
C LEU A 67 -7.70 4.48 17.18
N PRO A 68 -6.64 4.05 17.89
CA PRO A 68 -6.50 2.65 18.26
C PRO A 68 -7.65 2.14 19.13
N SER A 69 -8.13 2.95 20.08
CA SER A 69 -9.25 2.57 20.95
C SER A 69 -10.56 2.48 20.15
N ALA A 70 -10.79 3.40 19.21
CA ALA A 70 -11.95 3.36 18.33
C ALA A 70 -11.94 2.10 17.44
N LEU A 71 -10.81 1.74 16.87
CA LEU A 71 -10.68 0.52 16.07
C LEU A 71 -10.92 -0.75 16.91
N ARG A 72 -10.46 -0.78 18.17
CA ARG A 72 -10.78 -1.90 19.08
C ARG A 72 -12.27 -1.98 19.36
N ALA A 73 -12.93 -0.84 19.56
CA ALA A 73 -14.37 -0.80 19.77
C ALA A 73 -15.17 -1.27 18.55
N LEU A 74 -14.61 -1.12 17.33
CA LEU A 74 -15.17 -1.67 16.10
C LEU A 74 -14.93 -3.18 15.92
N GLY A 75 -14.11 -3.80 16.78
CA GLY A 75 -13.89 -5.25 16.77
C GLY A 75 -12.54 -5.70 16.21
N PHE A 76 -11.64 -4.79 15.83
CA PHE A 76 -10.28 -5.17 15.45
C PHE A 76 -9.51 -5.70 16.68
N ARG A 77 -8.90 -6.88 16.55
CA ARG A 77 -8.19 -7.56 17.63
C ARG A 77 -6.75 -7.08 17.80
N PHE A 78 -6.07 -6.79 16.71
CA PHE A 78 -4.72 -6.23 16.70
C PHE A 78 -4.69 -4.93 15.90
N ILE A 79 -3.95 -3.95 16.43
CA ILE A 79 -3.79 -2.65 15.77
C ILE A 79 -2.33 -2.27 15.86
N GLY A 80 -1.71 -2.13 14.69
CA GLY A 80 -0.32 -1.74 14.56
C GLY A 80 -0.13 -0.61 13.56
N GLN A 81 1.05 0.00 13.58
CA GLN A 81 1.41 1.04 12.63
C GLN A 81 2.29 0.47 11.51
N THR A 82 1.97 0.77 10.27
CA THR A 82 2.76 0.37 9.10
C THR A 82 4.20 0.92 9.15
N SER A 83 4.44 1.97 9.96
CA SER A 83 5.77 2.52 10.22
C SER A 83 6.75 1.48 10.80
N HIS A 84 6.28 0.48 11.54
CA HIS A 84 7.13 -0.62 12.00
C HIS A 84 7.68 -1.43 10.82
N GLY A 85 6.83 -1.74 9.83
CA GLY A 85 7.27 -2.37 8.59
C GLY A 85 8.24 -1.47 7.79
N ALA A 86 7.99 -0.16 7.77
CA ALA A 86 8.87 0.80 7.11
C ALA A 86 10.26 0.84 7.75
N TYR A 87 10.34 0.80 9.08
CA TYR A 87 11.61 0.70 9.80
C TYR A 87 12.38 -0.57 9.43
N GLN A 88 11.72 -1.72 9.42
CA GLN A 88 12.33 -3.00 9.02
C GLN A 88 12.82 -2.96 7.56
N VAL A 89 11.99 -2.43 6.65
CA VAL A 89 12.37 -2.25 5.24
C VAL A 89 13.61 -1.38 5.11
N SER A 90 13.67 -0.25 5.83
CA SER A 90 14.85 0.63 5.83
C SER A 90 16.11 -0.10 6.31
N ALA A 91 16.03 -0.81 7.44
CA ALA A 91 17.14 -1.56 7.98
C ALA A 91 17.64 -2.69 7.04
N HIS A 92 16.72 -3.36 6.34
CA HIS A 92 17.10 -4.37 5.34
C HIS A 92 17.70 -3.74 4.07
N SER A 93 17.16 -2.59 3.63
CA SER A 93 17.70 -1.86 2.49
C SER A 93 19.15 -1.45 2.73
N SER A 94 19.46 -0.91 3.91
CA SER A 94 20.84 -0.55 4.28
C SER A 94 21.78 -1.76 4.17
N LYS A 95 21.37 -2.92 4.69
CA LYS A 95 22.19 -4.14 4.62
C LYS A 95 22.43 -4.62 3.18
N VAL A 96 21.43 -4.49 2.31
CA VAL A 96 21.61 -4.86 0.88
C VAL A 96 22.60 -3.92 0.21
N ILE A 97 22.48 -2.62 0.44
CA ILE A 97 23.36 -1.60 -0.13
C ILE A 97 24.78 -1.72 0.42
N GLU A 98 24.95 -1.99 1.71
CA GLU A 98 26.26 -2.21 2.33
C GLU A 98 26.96 -3.46 1.77
N LYS A 99 26.20 -4.50 1.45
CA LYS A 99 26.74 -5.74 0.90
C LYS A 99 27.17 -5.61 -0.57
N ASP A 100 26.41 -4.87 -1.36
CA ASP A 100 26.68 -4.66 -2.79
C ASP A 100 26.28 -3.23 -3.18
N GLY A 101 27.15 -2.27 -2.89
CA GLY A 101 27.00 -0.86 -3.27
C GLY A 101 27.51 -0.53 -4.66
N SER A 102 27.78 -1.54 -5.51
CA SER A 102 28.37 -1.34 -6.85
C SER A 102 27.38 -0.76 -7.87
N LYS A 103 26.07 -0.86 -7.61
CA LYS A 103 25.00 -0.40 -8.50
C LYS A 103 23.97 0.46 -7.78
N PRO A 104 23.24 1.32 -8.49
CA PRO A 104 22.11 2.06 -7.92
C PRO A 104 20.96 1.09 -7.61
N TYR A 105 20.27 1.32 -6.49
CA TYR A 105 19.07 0.59 -6.12
C TYR A 105 17.83 1.47 -6.15
N ILE A 106 16.71 0.89 -6.56
CA ILE A 106 15.39 1.52 -6.62
C ILE A 106 14.51 0.92 -5.53
N ALA A 107 13.97 1.76 -4.65
CA ALA A 107 13.09 1.33 -3.58
C ALA A 107 11.75 0.78 -4.11
N THR A 108 11.29 -0.35 -3.59
CA THR A 108 10.10 -1.09 -4.05
C THR A 108 8.85 -0.84 -3.20
N ALA A 109 8.84 0.24 -2.42
CA ALA A 109 7.69 0.59 -1.58
C ALA A 109 6.45 1.05 -2.37
N CYS A 110 6.64 1.57 -3.58
CA CYS A 110 5.56 2.05 -4.45
C CYS A 110 5.20 1.01 -5.52
N PRO A 111 4.02 0.37 -5.45
CA PRO A 111 3.61 -0.63 -6.45
C PRO A 111 3.53 -0.08 -7.87
N ALA A 112 3.13 1.20 -8.02
CA ALA A 112 3.06 1.82 -9.34
C ALA A 112 4.43 1.96 -10.01
N LEU A 113 5.47 2.27 -9.22
CA LEU A 113 6.85 2.33 -9.73
C LEU A 113 7.35 0.95 -10.12
N VAL A 114 7.11 -0.06 -9.29
CA VAL A 114 7.50 -1.45 -9.58
C VAL A 114 6.82 -1.92 -10.87
N ASN A 115 5.50 -1.77 -10.98
CA ASN A 115 4.75 -2.12 -12.18
C ASN A 115 5.24 -1.36 -13.43
N TYR A 116 5.63 -0.10 -13.26
CA TYR A 116 6.17 0.69 -14.37
C TYR A 116 7.51 0.12 -14.86
N ILE A 117 8.41 -0.19 -13.94
CA ILE A 117 9.72 -0.76 -14.27
C ILE A 117 9.54 -2.14 -14.92
N GLU A 118 8.78 -3.03 -14.32
CA GLU A 118 8.56 -4.38 -14.84
C GLU A 118 7.90 -4.40 -16.22
N LYS A 119 7.03 -3.40 -16.54
CA LYS A 119 6.30 -3.36 -17.82
C LYS A 119 6.99 -2.56 -18.91
N TYR A 120 7.72 -1.51 -18.51
CA TYR A 120 8.18 -0.51 -19.48
C TYR A 120 9.68 -0.20 -19.44
N GLN A 121 10.41 -0.66 -18.41
CA GLN A 121 11.84 -0.38 -18.19
C GLN A 121 12.54 -1.64 -17.68
N GLN A 122 12.43 -2.71 -18.45
CA GLN A 122 12.90 -4.04 -18.05
C GLN A 122 14.40 -4.08 -17.71
N GLU A 123 15.19 -3.19 -18.29
CA GLU A 123 16.61 -3.01 -18.02
C GLU A 123 16.90 -2.53 -16.58
N LEU A 124 15.89 -1.97 -15.89
CA LEU A 124 16.00 -1.50 -14.51
C LEU A 124 15.49 -2.52 -13.47
N VAL A 125 14.96 -3.66 -13.90
CA VAL A 125 14.40 -4.67 -12.99
C VAL A 125 15.47 -5.17 -12.00
N ASP A 126 16.68 -5.38 -12.44
CA ASP A 126 17.80 -5.82 -11.58
C ASP A 126 18.23 -4.75 -10.56
N ASN A 127 17.79 -3.51 -10.73
CA ASN A 127 18.02 -2.43 -9.78
C ASN A 127 16.94 -2.33 -8.70
N LEU A 128 15.80 -3.03 -8.84
CA LEU A 128 14.79 -3.07 -7.81
C LEU A 128 15.33 -3.73 -6.53
N LEU A 129 15.11 -3.10 -5.38
CA LEU A 129 15.45 -3.71 -4.10
C LEU A 129 14.59 -4.98 -3.89
N PRO A 130 15.20 -6.15 -3.63
CA PRO A 130 14.48 -7.40 -3.42
C PRO A 130 13.86 -7.47 -2.01
N ILE A 131 13.07 -6.45 -1.66
CA ILE A 131 12.50 -6.26 -0.32
C ILE A 131 11.01 -5.99 -0.46
N LEU A 132 10.22 -6.57 0.45
CA LEU A 132 8.79 -6.34 0.50
C LEU A 132 8.45 -4.88 0.83
N SER A 133 7.26 -4.44 0.44
CA SER A 133 6.76 -3.13 0.84
C SER A 133 6.56 -3.03 2.36
N PRO A 134 6.58 -1.82 2.95
CA PRO A 134 6.31 -1.63 4.38
C PRO A 134 5.01 -2.28 4.86
N MET A 135 3.95 -2.20 4.07
CA MET A 135 2.67 -2.82 4.39
C MET A 135 2.76 -4.35 4.40
N ALA A 136 3.39 -4.95 3.39
CA ALA A 136 3.56 -6.39 3.32
C ALA A 136 4.49 -6.93 4.43
N THR A 137 5.52 -6.16 4.80
CA THR A 137 6.44 -6.50 5.89
C THR A 137 5.72 -6.43 7.25
N HIS A 138 4.87 -5.44 7.47
CA HIS A 138 4.11 -5.30 8.71
C HIS A 138 3.00 -6.34 8.87
N GLY A 139 2.47 -6.88 7.75
CA GLY A 139 1.41 -7.89 7.76
C GLY A 139 1.89 -9.33 7.96
N ARG A 140 3.20 -9.54 8.08
CA ARG A 140 3.84 -10.84 8.39
C ARG A 140 4.16 -10.97 9.86
#